data_eb19870ced16179fcfc088765780df20
#
_entry.id   eb19870ced16179fcfc088765780df20
#
_cell.length_a   1.000
_cell.length_b   1.000
_cell.length_c   1.000
_cell.angle_alpha   90.00
_cell.angle_beta   90.00
_cell.angle_gamma   90.00
#
_symmetry.space_group_name_H-M   'P 1'
#
loop_
_entity.id
_entity.type
_entity.pdbx_description
1 polymer ?
#
loop_
_entity_poly.entity_id
_entity_poly.type
_entity_poly.pdbx_seq_one_letter_code
_entity_poly.pdbx_strand_id
1 'polypeptide(L)' 'RIEPQFELASDFHEGLARLKCTGLYGYIDRRGKFKIEPRFEWAGDFREGLAGVRLNGRYVLIDPGGAVFWEE' A
#
# COMPACT_ATOMS: atom_id res chain seq x y z
N ARG A 1 12.39 -20.46 -5.02
CA ARG A 1 11.99 -19.11 -4.69
C ARG A 1 10.56 -18.88 -5.17
N ILE A 2 9.76 -18.28 -4.34
CA ILE A 2 8.35 -18.07 -4.65
C ILE A 2 8.14 -16.64 -5.13
N GLU A 3 7.51 -16.53 -6.29
CA GLU A 3 7.16 -15.23 -6.83
C GLU A 3 5.84 -14.77 -6.25
N PRO A 4 5.74 -13.54 -5.78
CA PRO A 4 4.45 -13.04 -5.32
C PRO A 4 3.43 -13.04 -6.44
N GLN A 5 2.20 -13.27 -6.08
CA GLN A 5 1.09 -13.26 -7.03
C GLN A 5 0.52 -11.86 -7.09
N PHE A 6 1.14 -11.00 -7.89
CA PHE A 6 0.68 -9.63 -8.03
C PHE A 6 -0.53 -9.59 -8.94
N GLU A 7 -1.63 -9.11 -8.43
CA GLU A 7 -2.85 -8.99 -9.21
C GLU A 7 -2.96 -7.62 -9.85
N LEU A 8 -2.34 -6.62 -9.23
CA LEU A 8 -2.45 -5.25 -9.71
C LEU A 8 -1.29 -4.46 -9.15
N ALA A 9 -0.71 -3.61 -9.98
CA ALA A 9 0.37 -2.74 -9.52
C ALA A 9 0.18 -1.37 -10.15
N SER A 10 0.46 -0.33 -9.39
CA SER A 10 0.34 1.03 -9.87
C SER A 10 1.70 1.58 -10.25
N ASP A 11 1.70 2.77 -10.88
CA ASP A 11 2.94 3.50 -11.06
C ASP A 11 3.44 3.96 -9.71
N PHE A 12 4.72 4.32 -9.68
CA PHE A 12 5.30 4.81 -8.43
C PHE A 12 4.84 6.22 -8.14
N HIS A 13 4.46 6.46 -6.91
CA HIS A 13 4.06 7.78 -6.41
C HIS A 13 4.80 8.01 -5.11
N GLU A 14 5.63 9.05 -5.09
CA GLU A 14 6.44 9.39 -3.92
C GLU A 14 7.31 8.22 -3.48
N GLY A 15 7.84 7.49 -4.46
CA GLY A 15 8.77 6.40 -4.19
C GLY A 15 8.11 5.08 -3.85
N LEU A 16 6.79 5.02 -3.85
CA LEU A 16 6.06 3.81 -3.51
C LEU A 16 5.03 3.49 -4.56
N ALA A 17 4.84 2.21 -4.84
CA ALA A 17 3.80 1.75 -5.74
C ALA A 17 2.92 0.77 -4.97
N ARG A 18 1.62 0.95 -5.12
CA ARG A 18 0.72 -0.01 -4.50
C ARG A 18 0.62 -1.23 -5.39
N LEU A 19 0.41 -2.36 -4.76
CA LEU A 19 0.12 -3.56 -5.51
C LEU A 19 -0.86 -4.41 -4.73
N LYS A 20 -1.56 -5.25 -5.46
CA LYS A 20 -2.52 -6.16 -4.87
C LYS A 20 -1.94 -7.56 -4.92
N CYS A 21 -1.91 -8.21 -3.78
CA CYS A 21 -1.34 -9.55 -3.69
C CYS A 21 -2.28 -10.39 -2.84
N THR A 22 -2.82 -11.45 -3.41
CA THR A 22 -3.76 -12.36 -2.75
C THR A 22 -4.93 -11.62 -2.11
N GLY A 23 -5.44 -10.63 -2.84
CA GLY A 23 -6.64 -9.92 -2.40
C GLY A 23 -6.42 -8.74 -1.49
N LEU A 24 -5.17 -8.48 -1.09
CA LEU A 24 -4.86 -7.38 -0.21
C LEU A 24 -3.85 -6.45 -0.85
N TYR A 25 -3.94 -5.19 -0.51
CA TYR A 25 -3.03 -4.17 -1.06
C TYR A 25 -1.88 -3.92 -0.13
N GLY A 26 -0.69 -3.75 -0.72
CA GLY A 26 0.48 -3.30 0.00
C GLY A 26 1.25 -2.32 -0.85
N TYR A 27 2.43 -1.94 -0.39
CA TYR A 27 3.25 -0.98 -1.12
C TYR A 27 4.68 -1.51 -1.24
N ILE A 28 5.27 -1.31 -2.40
CA ILE A 28 6.66 -1.68 -2.64
C ILE A 28 7.45 -0.42 -2.96
N ASP A 29 8.75 -0.47 -2.67
CA ASP A 29 9.65 0.61 -3.02
C ASP A 29 10.21 0.36 -4.41
N ARG A 30 11.09 1.25 -4.85
CA ARG A 30 11.66 1.15 -6.20
C ARG A 30 12.58 -0.04 -6.36
N ARG A 31 12.97 -0.67 -5.27
CA ARG A 31 13.79 -1.87 -5.33
C ARG A 31 12.93 -3.12 -5.48
N GLY A 32 11.62 -2.96 -5.41
CA GLY A 32 10.71 -4.09 -5.48
C GLY A 32 10.50 -4.79 -4.17
N LYS A 33 10.88 -4.16 -3.07
CA LYS A 33 10.70 -4.74 -1.75
C LYS A 33 9.49 -4.12 -1.07
N PHE A 34 8.79 -4.91 -0.28
CA PHE A 34 7.64 -4.41 0.44
C PHE A 34 8.07 -3.40 1.48
N LYS A 35 7.58 -2.20 1.32
CA LYS A 35 7.71 -1.18 2.34
C LYS A 35 6.60 -1.33 3.35
N ILE A 36 5.41 -1.67 2.86
CA ILE A 36 4.25 -1.96 3.69
C ILE A 36 3.66 -3.23 3.13
N GLU A 37 3.58 -4.26 3.97
CA GLU A 37 3.13 -5.55 3.50
C GLU A 37 1.64 -5.54 3.18
N PRO A 38 1.18 -6.44 2.29
CA PRO A 38 -0.24 -6.46 1.93
C PRO A 38 -1.11 -6.72 3.15
N ARG A 39 -1.95 -5.76 3.47
CA ARG A 39 -2.84 -5.88 4.61
C ARG A 39 -4.10 -5.05 4.45
N PHE A 40 -4.19 -4.25 3.40
CA PHE A 40 -5.30 -3.32 3.23
C PHE A 40 -6.31 -3.89 2.28
N GLU A 41 -7.58 -3.70 2.60
CA GLU A 41 -8.66 -4.12 1.71
C GLU A 41 -8.69 -3.26 0.45
N TRP A 42 -8.22 -2.03 0.56
CA TRP A 42 -8.10 -1.13 -0.56
C TRP A 42 -7.00 -0.12 -0.23
N ALA A 43 -6.33 0.37 -1.25
CA ALA A 43 -5.26 1.33 -1.04
C ALA A 43 -5.20 2.29 -2.21
N GLY A 44 -4.93 3.56 -1.89
CA GLY A 44 -4.73 4.59 -2.89
C GLY A 44 -3.27 4.90 -3.07
N ASP A 45 -2.98 5.82 -3.98
CA ASP A 45 -1.61 6.26 -4.21
C ASP A 45 -1.20 7.26 -3.14
N PHE A 46 0.10 7.28 -2.87
CA PHE A 46 0.63 8.27 -1.94
C PHE A 46 0.62 9.65 -2.58
N ARG A 47 0.16 10.62 -1.83
CA ARG A 47 0.12 12.01 -2.27
C ARG A 47 0.38 12.89 -1.07
N GLU A 48 1.37 13.79 -1.23
CA GLU A 48 1.74 14.72 -0.15
C GLU A 48 2.04 13.99 1.15
N GLY A 49 2.69 12.84 1.03
CA GLY A 49 3.13 12.08 2.18
C GLY A 49 2.08 11.22 2.83
N LEU A 50 0.89 11.11 2.25
CA LEU A 50 -0.18 10.33 2.84
C LEU A 50 -0.89 9.50 1.79
N ALA A 51 -1.42 8.37 2.21
CA ALA A 51 -2.24 7.53 1.34
C ALA A 51 -3.49 7.10 2.10
N GLY A 52 -4.62 7.10 1.41
CA GLY A 52 -5.84 6.60 1.99
C GLY A 52 -5.95 5.10 1.74
N VAL A 53 -6.24 4.35 2.78
CA VAL A 53 -6.38 2.90 2.67
C VAL A 53 -7.61 2.48 3.45
N ARG A 54 -8.08 1.27 3.16
CA ARG A 54 -9.18 0.69 3.91
C ARG A 54 -8.67 -0.50 4.68
N LEU A 55 -8.88 -0.46 5.98
CA LEU A 55 -8.39 -1.49 6.87
C LEU A 55 -9.49 -1.86 7.86
N ASN A 56 -9.89 -3.12 7.85
CA ASN A 56 -10.95 -3.62 8.72
C ASN A 56 -12.24 -2.81 8.57
N GLY A 57 -12.56 -2.44 7.32
CA GLY A 57 -13.78 -1.70 7.05
C GLY A 57 -13.71 -0.22 7.37
N ARG A 58 -12.56 0.28 7.80
CA ARG A 58 -12.39 1.68 8.16
C ARG A 58 -11.45 2.36 7.19
N TYR A 59 -11.70 3.64 6.97
CA TYR A 59 -10.86 4.44 6.12
C TYR A 59 -9.73 5.04 6.98
N VAL A 60 -8.50 4.86 6.53
CA VAL A 60 -7.33 5.22 7.31
C VAL A 60 -6.34 5.96 6.42
N LEU A 61 -5.71 7.00 6.95
CA LEU A 61 -4.62 7.67 6.27
C LEU A 61 -3.31 7.20 6.90
N ILE A 62 -2.37 6.81 6.05
CA ILE A 62 -1.08 6.29 6.53
C ILE A 62 0.05 7.08 5.90
N ASP A 63 1.21 7.09 6.58
CA ASP A 63 2.41 7.69 6.05
C ASP A 63 3.22 6.64 5.28
N PRO A 64 4.31 7.04 4.60
CA PRO A 64 5.06 6.07 3.81
C PRO A 64 5.70 4.95 4.61
N GLY A 65 5.81 5.09 5.91
CA GLY A 65 6.31 4.02 6.76
C GLY A 65 5.23 3.07 7.21
N GLY A 66 3.98 3.34 6.85
CA GLY A 66 2.87 2.48 7.23
C GLY A 66 2.22 2.86 8.55
N ALA A 67 2.68 3.94 9.19
CA ALA A 67 2.08 4.37 10.44
C ALA A 67 0.77 5.10 10.18
N VAL A 68 -0.16 4.90 11.07
CA VAL A 68 -1.46 5.54 10.94
C VAL A 68 -1.33 7.02 11.28
N PHE A 69 -1.74 7.86 10.35
CA PHE A 69 -1.76 9.30 10.55
C PHE A 69 -3.14 9.74 11.05
N TRP A 70 -4.17 9.12 10.51
CA TRP A 70 -5.54 9.46 10.88
C TRP A 70 -6.42 8.26 10.54
N GLU A 71 -7.39 8.01 11.37
CA GLU A 71 -8.35 6.96 11.02
C GLU A 71 -9.75 7.42 11.35
N GLU A 72 -10.66 6.87 10.55
CA GLU A 72 -12.07 7.19 10.63
C GLU A 72 -12.65 6.85 11.98
#